data_606c5165f16c8d8e7263f8c007bac12d
#
_entry.id   606c5165f16c8d8e7263f8c007bac12d
#
_cell.length_a   1.000
_cell.length_b   1.000
_cell.length_c   1.000
_cell.angle_alpha   90.00
_cell.angle_beta   90.00
_cell.angle_gamma   90.00
#
_symmetry.space_group_name_H-M   'P 1'
#
loop_
_entity.id
_entity.type
_entity.pdbx_description
1 polymer ?
#
loop_
_entity_poly.entity_id
_entity_poly.type
_entity_poly.pdbx_seq_one_letter_code
_entity_poly.pdbx_strand_id
1 'polypeptide(L)'
;VPEQPKSPPRVSLSNRIIELGEVLVLHISNVESSEVVADTDLPHNSLFYPDGDGLTVLLPISYNEAPGNYTLSIQARDKTFDYTIMVVDREFEVQNLTISEDTVGATDTAEANQEWEQKIEPLKMLASPDKYWEGPFMQPVQGEITTEFGSIRYTNGSASSTRHSGIDIAAAQGTSIAAANNGKILFADFLQLTGNTVVIDHGFGLKSFYYHMD
;
A
#
# COMPACT_ATOMS: atom_id res chain seq x y z
N VAL A 1 35.11 -27.72 7.95
CA VAL A 1 33.94 -28.55 7.64
C VAL A 1 33.47 -28.08 6.26
N PRO A 2 33.31 -28.95 5.24
CA PRO A 2 32.79 -28.53 3.96
C PRO A 2 31.37 -27.97 4.15
N GLU A 3 31.14 -26.80 3.61
CA GLU A 3 29.84 -26.14 3.62
C GLU A 3 28.85 -27.04 2.85
N GLN A 4 27.73 -27.36 3.47
CA GLN A 4 26.69 -28.15 2.76
C GLN A 4 26.18 -27.32 1.59
N PRO A 5 25.95 -27.95 0.42
CA PRO A 5 25.43 -27.21 -0.73
C PRO A 5 24.09 -26.58 -0.39
N LYS A 6 24.01 -25.25 -0.53
CA LYS A 6 22.75 -24.51 -0.33
C LYS A 6 21.66 -25.06 -1.27
N SER A 7 20.46 -25.22 -0.79
CA SER A 7 19.31 -25.59 -1.64
C SER A 7 19.15 -24.61 -2.81
N PRO A 8 18.67 -25.05 -3.99
CA PRO A 8 18.51 -24.16 -5.12
C PRO A 8 17.46 -23.06 -4.85
N PRO A 9 17.67 -21.84 -5.37
CA PRO A 9 16.69 -20.78 -5.25
C PRO A 9 15.37 -21.17 -5.94
N ARG A 10 14.25 -20.69 -5.36
CA ARG A 10 12.90 -20.84 -5.90
C ARG A 10 12.19 -19.52 -5.81
N VAL A 11 11.37 -19.20 -6.81
CA VAL A 11 10.55 -18.00 -6.86
C VAL A 11 9.08 -18.39 -6.91
N SER A 12 8.29 -17.78 -6.06
CA SER A 12 6.82 -17.88 -6.07
C SER A 12 6.18 -16.51 -6.13
N LEU A 13 5.09 -16.39 -6.85
CA LEU A 13 4.28 -15.19 -7.02
C LEU A 13 2.88 -15.47 -6.49
N SER A 14 2.26 -14.49 -5.83
CA SER A 14 0.86 -14.60 -5.40
C SER A 14 -0.08 -14.78 -6.59
N ASN A 15 0.17 -14.08 -7.69
CA ASN A 15 -0.60 -14.15 -8.92
C ASN A 15 0.27 -13.73 -10.12
N ARG A 16 -0.18 -14.01 -11.35
CA ARG A 16 0.38 -13.48 -12.61
C ARG A 16 -0.60 -12.60 -13.38
N ILE A 17 -1.85 -12.59 -12.96
CA ILE A 17 -2.90 -11.69 -13.43
C ILE A 17 -3.31 -10.90 -12.19
N ILE A 18 -3.21 -9.59 -12.24
CA ILE A 18 -3.42 -8.72 -11.10
C ILE A 18 -4.22 -7.49 -11.53
N GLU A 19 -5.17 -7.08 -10.70
CA GLU A 19 -5.99 -5.90 -10.98
C GLU A 19 -5.31 -4.60 -10.52
N LEU A 20 -5.70 -3.50 -11.13
CA LEU A 20 -5.30 -2.17 -10.66
C LEU A 20 -5.66 -1.97 -9.18
N GLY A 21 -4.70 -1.49 -8.38
CA GLY A 21 -4.87 -1.27 -6.96
C GLY A 21 -4.54 -2.46 -6.05
N GLU A 22 -4.17 -3.61 -6.60
CA GLU A 22 -3.74 -4.78 -5.84
C GLU A 22 -2.23 -4.79 -5.57
N VAL A 23 -1.78 -5.76 -4.78
CA VAL A 23 -0.37 -5.98 -4.44
C VAL A 23 0.07 -7.35 -4.92
N LEU A 24 1.08 -7.40 -5.80
CA LEU A 24 1.77 -8.62 -6.16
C LEU A 24 2.79 -8.96 -5.05
N VAL A 25 2.64 -10.13 -4.46
CA VAL A 25 3.59 -10.66 -3.46
C VAL A 25 4.53 -11.64 -4.13
N LEU A 26 5.82 -11.38 -3.98
CA LEU A 26 6.90 -12.22 -4.48
C LEU A 26 7.66 -12.82 -3.30
N HIS A 27 7.88 -14.13 -3.30
CA HIS A 27 8.74 -14.79 -2.32
C HIS A 27 9.86 -15.57 -3.03
N ILE A 28 11.11 -15.37 -2.60
CA ILE A 28 12.30 -16.00 -3.15
C ILE A 28 12.98 -16.81 -2.04
N SER A 29 12.86 -18.13 -2.08
CA SER A 29 13.41 -19.01 -1.05
C SER A 29 14.86 -19.39 -1.29
N ASN A 30 15.56 -19.77 -0.21
CA ASN A 30 16.94 -20.25 -0.18
C ASN A 30 17.97 -19.23 -0.67
N VAL A 31 17.76 -17.95 -0.40
CA VAL A 31 18.62 -16.83 -0.79
C VAL A 31 18.78 -15.81 0.33
N GLU A 32 19.87 -15.06 0.24
CA GLU A 32 20.11 -13.85 1.02
C GLU A 32 19.95 -12.61 0.13
N SER A 33 19.72 -11.43 0.71
CA SER A 33 19.50 -10.18 -0.05
C SER A 33 20.65 -9.86 -1.03
N SER A 34 21.87 -10.19 -0.69
CA SER A 34 23.05 -9.98 -1.54
C SER A 34 23.13 -10.92 -2.75
N GLU A 35 22.31 -11.98 -2.77
CA GLU A 35 22.29 -13.00 -3.81
C GLU A 35 21.19 -12.77 -4.86
N VAL A 36 20.39 -11.67 -4.72
CA VAL A 36 19.20 -11.43 -5.57
C VAL A 36 19.25 -10.05 -6.21
N VAL A 37 18.90 -10.02 -7.49
CA VAL A 37 18.61 -8.79 -8.25
C VAL A 37 17.28 -8.99 -8.95
N ALA A 38 16.40 -7.99 -8.83
CA ALA A 38 15.14 -7.96 -9.59
C ALA A 38 15.17 -6.80 -10.58
N ASP A 39 14.65 -7.03 -11.77
CA ASP A 39 14.42 -6.05 -12.81
C ASP A 39 12.98 -6.17 -13.31
N THR A 40 12.27 -5.06 -13.43
CA THR A 40 10.88 -5.01 -13.88
C THR A 40 10.55 -3.64 -14.45
N ASP A 41 9.67 -3.61 -15.44
CA ASP A 41 9.08 -2.39 -15.99
C ASP A 41 7.83 -1.90 -15.23
N LEU A 42 7.40 -2.63 -14.19
CA LEU A 42 6.41 -2.12 -13.24
C LEU A 42 7.01 -0.97 -12.41
N PRO A 43 6.30 0.15 -12.23
CA PRO A 43 6.71 1.19 -11.28
C PRO A 43 6.86 0.60 -9.88
N HIS A 44 8.03 0.71 -9.27
CA HIS A 44 8.28 0.10 -7.97
C HIS A 44 9.40 0.78 -7.18
N ASN A 45 9.26 0.74 -5.86
CA ASN A 45 10.36 0.92 -4.91
C ASN A 45 10.56 -0.41 -4.18
N SER A 46 11.09 -1.41 -4.89
CA SER A 46 11.17 -2.76 -4.35
C SER A 46 12.29 -2.87 -3.32
N LEU A 47 11.89 -3.14 -2.09
CA LEU A 47 12.80 -3.58 -1.05
C LEU A 47 12.61 -5.08 -0.83
N PHE A 48 13.71 -5.79 -0.70
CA PHE A 48 13.74 -7.19 -0.33
C PHE A 48 13.76 -7.28 1.19
N TYR A 49 12.76 -7.93 1.77
CA TYR A 49 12.64 -8.12 3.20
C TYR A 49 12.95 -9.57 3.58
N PRO A 50 13.84 -9.83 4.55
CA PRO A 50 14.06 -11.18 5.04
C PRO A 50 12.76 -11.80 5.58
N ASP A 51 12.39 -12.98 5.09
CA ASP A 51 11.18 -13.70 5.50
C ASP A 51 11.42 -15.22 5.44
N GLY A 52 11.52 -15.86 6.59
CA GLY A 52 11.80 -17.27 6.72
C GLY A 52 13.16 -17.68 6.15
N ASP A 53 13.14 -18.56 5.14
CA ASP A 53 14.33 -19.08 4.45
C ASP A 53 14.76 -18.24 3.23
N GLY A 54 14.19 -17.04 3.09
CA GLY A 54 14.43 -16.22 1.93
C GLY A 54 13.99 -14.77 2.08
N LEU A 55 13.43 -14.22 1.01
CA LEU A 55 13.07 -12.82 0.88
C LEU A 55 11.63 -12.69 0.37
N THR A 56 10.92 -11.70 0.91
CA THR A 56 9.60 -11.27 0.41
C THR A 56 9.71 -9.86 -0.16
N VAL A 57 9.00 -9.62 -1.27
CA VAL A 57 8.82 -8.32 -1.91
C VAL A 57 7.34 -8.06 -2.09
N LEU A 58 6.91 -6.84 -1.75
CA LEU A 58 5.56 -6.35 -2.01
C LEU A 58 5.62 -5.35 -3.17
N LEU A 59 4.98 -5.67 -4.29
CA LEU A 59 4.90 -4.83 -5.48
C LEU A 59 3.47 -4.28 -5.62
N PRO A 60 3.19 -3.05 -5.14
CA PRO A 60 1.88 -2.45 -5.28
C PRO A 60 1.65 -2.01 -6.73
N ILE A 61 0.50 -2.39 -7.30
CA ILE A 61 0.05 -1.93 -8.61
C ILE A 61 -0.84 -0.70 -8.41
N SER A 62 -0.40 0.44 -8.90
CA SER A 62 -1.18 1.68 -8.79
C SER A 62 -2.52 1.55 -9.50
N TYR A 63 -3.58 2.16 -8.96
CA TYR A 63 -4.85 2.34 -9.69
C TYR A 63 -4.72 3.27 -10.92
N ASN A 64 -3.59 3.98 -11.08
CA ASN A 64 -3.27 4.81 -12.23
C ASN A 64 -2.34 4.11 -13.23
N GLU A 65 -1.94 2.86 -12.95
CA GLU A 65 -1.11 2.10 -13.87
C GLU A 65 -1.87 1.78 -15.17
N ALA A 66 -1.14 1.61 -16.26
CA ALA A 66 -1.77 1.21 -17.52
C ALA A 66 -2.01 -0.31 -17.51
N PRO A 67 -3.20 -0.81 -17.85
CA PRO A 67 -3.40 -2.24 -18.10
C PRO A 67 -2.49 -2.73 -19.23
N GLY A 68 -1.89 -3.92 -19.05
CA GLY A 68 -0.96 -4.48 -20.02
C GLY A 68 -0.10 -5.60 -19.48
N ASN A 69 0.84 -6.04 -20.29
CA ASN A 69 1.84 -7.04 -19.89
C ASN A 69 3.13 -6.34 -19.46
N TYR A 70 3.59 -6.70 -18.29
CA TYR A 70 4.82 -6.20 -17.67
C TYR A 70 5.80 -7.35 -17.48
N THR A 71 7.08 -7.05 -17.59
CA THR A 71 8.15 -8.03 -17.37
C THR A 71 8.62 -8.00 -15.92
N LEU A 72 8.98 -9.16 -15.39
CA LEU A 72 9.62 -9.32 -14.10
C LEU A 72 10.70 -10.37 -14.22
N SER A 73 11.96 -9.97 -14.11
CA SER A 73 13.14 -10.85 -14.15
C SER A 73 13.80 -10.86 -12.77
N ILE A 74 13.99 -12.05 -12.23
CA ILE A 74 14.64 -12.27 -10.94
C ILE A 74 15.91 -13.08 -11.17
N GLN A 75 17.05 -12.47 -10.94
CA GLN A 75 18.32 -13.19 -10.86
C GLN A 75 18.59 -13.55 -9.40
N ALA A 76 18.66 -14.83 -9.12
CA ALA A 76 18.94 -15.38 -7.81
C ALA A 76 20.12 -16.36 -7.88
N ARG A 77 21.27 -15.97 -7.37
CA ARG A 77 22.56 -16.66 -7.57
C ARG A 77 22.86 -16.88 -9.07
N ASP A 78 22.97 -18.13 -9.49
CA ASP A 78 23.27 -18.58 -10.86
C ASP A 78 22.02 -18.80 -11.72
N LYS A 79 20.83 -18.51 -11.21
CA LYS A 79 19.55 -18.74 -11.89
C LYS A 79 18.83 -17.43 -12.19
N THR A 80 18.16 -17.41 -13.35
CA THR A 80 17.25 -16.35 -13.75
C THR A 80 15.85 -16.94 -13.89
N PHE A 81 14.86 -16.19 -13.38
CA PHE A 81 13.44 -16.51 -13.44
C PHE A 81 12.71 -15.34 -14.10
N ASP A 82 12.17 -15.58 -15.29
CA ASP A 82 11.47 -14.57 -16.07
C ASP A 82 9.97 -14.81 -16.03
N TYR A 83 9.21 -13.74 -15.77
CA TYR A 83 7.76 -13.77 -15.69
C TYR A 83 7.16 -12.64 -16.53
N THR A 84 5.98 -12.90 -17.06
CA THR A 84 5.08 -11.86 -17.55
C THR A 84 3.96 -11.70 -16.53
N ILE A 85 3.75 -10.47 -16.09
CA ILE A 85 2.67 -10.06 -15.19
C ILE A 85 1.64 -9.32 -16.02
N MET A 86 0.42 -9.83 -16.06
CA MET A 86 -0.69 -9.18 -16.73
C MET A 86 -1.42 -8.28 -15.73
N VAL A 87 -1.29 -6.97 -15.90
CA VAL A 87 -2.11 -6.00 -15.17
C VAL A 87 -3.41 -5.83 -15.94
N VAL A 88 -4.53 -6.11 -15.28
CA VAL A 88 -5.87 -5.95 -15.87
C VAL A 88 -6.57 -4.76 -15.27
N ASP A 89 -7.47 -4.18 -16.06
CA ASP A 89 -8.29 -3.06 -15.63
C ASP A 89 -9.23 -3.46 -14.50
N ARG A 90 -9.58 -2.51 -13.66
CA ARG A 90 -10.58 -2.62 -12.61
C ARG A 90 -11.62 -1.53 -12.78
N GLU A 91 -12.88 -1.90 -12.71
CA GLU A 91 -13.97 -0.94 -12.70
C GLU A 91 -14.02 -0.25 -11.33
N PHE A 92 -13.79 1.07 -11.32
CA PHE A 92 -13.86 1.89 -10.11
C PHE A 92 -15.15 2.70 -10.11
N GLU A 93 -15.77 2.83 -8.94
CA GLU A 93 -16.96 3.66 -8.76
C GLU A 93 -16.70 5.11 -9.17
N VAL A 94 -17.70 5.74 -9.81
CA VAL A 94 -17.66 7.16 -10.18
C VAL A 94 -18.61 7.93 -9.27
N GLN A 95 -18.09 8.93 -8.57
CA GLN A 95 -18.83 9.80 -7.67
C GLN A 95 -18.82 11.24 -8.18
N ASN A 96 -20.01 11.85 -8.25
CA ASN A 96 -20.17 13.27 -8.54
C ASN A 96 -20.56 13.99 -7.25
N LEU A 97 -19.64 14.75 -6.69
CA LEU A 97 -19.80 15.42 -5.41
C LEU A 97 -20.14 16.91 -5.62
N THR A 98 -21.13 17.38 -4.87
CA THR A 98 -21.40 18.82 -4.74
C THR A 98 -20.97 19.24 -3.33
N ILE A 99 -19.90 20.02 -3.24
CA ILE A 99 -19.33 20.49 -1.98
C ILE A 99 -19.40 22.02 -1.98
N SER A 100 -19.83 22.62 -0.85
CA SER A 100 -19.84 24.07 -0.72
C SER A 100 -18.41 24.63 -0.74
N GLU A 101 -18.25 25.86 -1.27
CA GLU A 101 -16.95 26.54 -1.33
C GLU A 101 -16.35 26.71 0.07
N ASP A 102 -17.18 27.00 1.07
CA ASP A 102 -16.74 27.12 2.48
C ASP A 102 -16.16 25.78 3.01
N THR A 103 -16.70 24.65 2.58
CA THR A 103 -16.20 23.34 3.01
C THR A 103 -14.91 22.96 2.30
N VAL A 104 -14.77 23.27 1.01
CA VAL A 104 -13.54 22.98 0.24
C VAL A 104 -12.35 23.76 0.80
N GLY A 105 -12.55 25.00 1.23
CA GLY A 105 -11.48 25.86 1.76
C GLY A 105 -11.18 25.65 3.26
N ALA A 106 -12.03 24.91 3.99
CA ALA A 106 -11.92 24.83 5.44
C ALA A 106 -10.74 23.99 5.95
N THR A 107 -10.34 22.97 5.21
CA THR A 107 -9.27 22.05 5.63
C THR A 107 -8.11 21.97 4.65
N ASP A 108 -8.32 22.24 3.36
CA ASP A 108 -7.28 22.20 2.31
C ASP A 108 -6.58 23.57 2.21
N THR A 109 -5.87 23.96 3.25
CA THR A 109 -5.07 25.19 3.30
C THR A 109 -3.60 24.90 3.01
N ALA A 110 -2.83 25.93 2.66
CA ALA A 110 -1.39 25.78 2.45
C ALA A 110 -0.67 25.31 3.74
N GLU A 111 -1.13 25.81 4.89
CA GLU A 111 -0.60 25.44 6.21
C GLU A 111 -0.91 23.96 6.54
N ALA A 112 -2.13 23.48 6.26
CA ALA A 112 -2.52 22.09 6.46
C ALA A 112 -1.73 21.13 5.57
N ASN A 113 -1.51 21.49 4.31
CA ASN A 113 -0.69 20.72 3.37
C ASN A 113 0.78 20.70 3.80
N GLN A 114 1.34 21.84 4.25
CA GLN A 114 2.69 21.89 4.77
C GLN A 114 2.86 21.03 6.04
N GLU A 115 1.88 21.06 6.94
CA GLU A 115 1.88 20.20 8.13
C GLU A 115 1.91 18.71 7.73
N TRP A 116 1.09 18.31 6.75
CA TRP A 116 1.07 16.97 6.20
C TRP A 116 2.41 16.53 5.61
N GLU A 117 2.99 17.38 4.74
CA GLU A 117 4.29 17.13 4.12
C GLU A 117 5.40 16.95 5.15
N GLN A 118 5.37 17.69 6.25
CA GLN A 118 6.39 17.61 7.29
C GLN A 118 6.20 16.42 8.23
N LYS A 119 4.96 16.05 8.56
CA LYS A 119 4.67 15.04 9.58
C LYS A 119 4.40 13.66 9.02
N ILE A 120 3.73 13.55 7.87
CA ILE A 120 3.23 12.28 7.31
C ILE A 120 4.06 11.78 6.13
N GLU A 121 4.44 12.63 5.18
CA GLU A 121 5.21 12.19 4.01
C GLU A 121 6.52 11.47 4.38
N PRO A 122 7.31 11.90 5.38
CA PRO A 122 8.49 11.16 5.80
C PRO A 122 8.17 9.75 6.32
N LEU A 123 7.01 9.57 6.96
CA LEU A 123 6.61 8.26 7.49
C LEU A 123 6.30 7.25 6.38
N LYS A 124 5.82 7.71 5.23
CA LYS A 124 5.56 6.85 4.06
C LYS A 124 6.83 6.19 3.54
N MET A 125 7.96 6.85 3.69
CA MET A 125 9.27 6.36 3.22
C MET A 125 9.95 5.40 4.22
N LEU A 126 9.49 5.35 5.46
CA LEU A 126 10.03 4.41 6.46
C LEU A 126 9.65 2.98 6.06
N ALA A 127 10.57 2.05 6.23
CA ALA A 127 10.36 0.64 5.93
C ALA A 127 11.07 -0.22 6.98
N SER A 128 10.30 -0.73 7.94
CA SER A 128 10.83 -1.72 8.89
C SER A 128 11.12 -3.03 8.16
N PRO A 129 12.31 -3.63 8.39
CA PRO A 129 12.64 -4.94 7.82
C PRO A 129 11.89 -6.10 8.51
N ASP A 130 11.39 -5.87 9.72
CA ASP A 130 10.65 -6.86 10.49
C ASP A 130 9.19 -6.89 10.03
N LYS A 131 8.62 -8.09 9.94
CA LYS A 131 7.20 -8.31 9.69
C LYS A 131 6.47 -8.36 11.02
N TYR A 132 5.49 -7.47 11.22
CA TYR A 132 4.70 -7.43 12.46
C TYR A 132 3.32 -8.04 12.30
N TRP A 133 2.74 -8.05 11.08
CA TRP A 133 1.39 -8.58 10.86
C TRP A 133 1.36 -10.11 10.86
N GLU A 134 0.21 -10.66 11.28
CA GLU A 134 -0.11 -12.07 11.24
C GLU A 134 -1.47 -12.28 10.60
N GLY A 135 -1.57 -13.23 9.67
CA GLY A 135 -2.82 -13.52 8.97
C GLY A 135 -3.36 -12.33 8.13
N PRO A 136 -4.64 -12.32 7.82
CA PRO A 136 -5.28 -11.27 7.04
C PRO A 136 -5.49 -10.00 7.85
N PHE A 137 -5.49 -8.86 7.16
CA PHE A 137 -5.92 -7.59 7.75
C PHE A 137 -7.43 -7.60 7.96
N MET A 138 -7.87 -7.02 9.06
CA MET A 138 -9.28 -6.92 9.42
C MET A 138 -9.82 -5.51 9.18
N GLN A 139 -11.12 -5.41 8.93
CA GLN A 139 -11.80 -4.11 8.91
C GLN A 139 -11.71 -3.47 10.30
N PRO A 140 -11.21 -2.23 10.42
CA PRO A 140 -10.86 -1.63 11.71
C PRO A 140 -12.09 -1.21 12.54
N VAL A 141 -13.23 -0.98 11.91
CA VAL A 141 -14.48 -0.56 12.55
C VAL A 141 -15.68 -1.21 11.86
N GLN A 142 -16.69 -1.56 12.62
CA GLN A 142 -17.96 -2.01 12.06
C GLN A 142 -18.76 -0.81 11.56
N GLY A 143 -19.12 -0.82 10.28
CA GLY A 143 -19.84 0.25 9.62
C GLY A 143 -20.08 -0.02 8.15
N GLU A 144 -20.86 0.83 7.52
CA GLU A 144 -21.09 0.80 6.08
C GLU A 144 -19.90 1.42 5.34
N ILE A 145 -19.41 0.77 4.30
CA ILE A 145 -18.42 1.37 3.40
C ILE A 145 -19.17 2.36 2.51
N THR A 146 -18.92 3.65 2.71
CA THR A 146 -19.57 4.74 1.98
C THR A 146 -18.78 5.20 0.76
N THR A 147 -17.47 4.91 0.72
CA THR A 147 -16.61 5.14 -0.43
C THR A 147 -15.56 4.05 -0.53
N GLU A 148 -15.47 3.44 -1.69
CA GLU A 148 -14.49 2.40 -1.99
C GLU A 148 -13.11 2.98 -2.36
N PHE A 149 -12.07 2.17 -2.19
CA PHE A 149 -10.74 2.46 -2.70
C PHE A 149 -10.75 2.65 -4.21
N GLY A 150 -10.06 3.68 -4.69
CA GLY A 150 -9.90 3.98 -6.11
C GLY A 150 -11.10 4.72 -6.73
N SER A 151 -12.18 4.99 -5.98
CA SER A 151 -13.34 5.74 -6.47
C SER A 151 -12.93 7.04 -7.13
N ILE A 152 -13.49 7.29 -8.33
CA ILE A 152 -13.23 8.47 -9.15
C ILE A 152 -14.17 9.57 -8.72
N ARG A 153 -13.64 10.69 -8.20
CA ARG A 153 -14.44 11.79 -7.68
C ARG A 153 -14.37 13.01 -8.60
N TYR A 154 -15.52 13.47 -9.09
CA TYR A 154 -15.69 14.76 -9.77
C TYR A 154 -16.37 15.71 -8.80
N THR A 155 -15.71 16.82 -8.45
CA THR A 155 -16.23 17.80 -7.49
C THR A 155 -16.74 19.04 -8.23
N ASN A 156 -17.98 19.45 -7.91
CA ASN A 156 -18.63 20.68 -8.44
C ASN A 156 -18.62 20.77 -9.97
N GLY A 157 -18.80 19.63 -10.64
CA GLY A 157 -18.80 19.58 -12.12
C GLY A 157 -17.43 19.81 -12.76
N SER A 158 -16.34 19.66 -12.01
CA SER A 158 -14.97 19.75 -12.55
C SER A 158 -14.76 18.77 -13.70
N ALA A 159 -14.00 19.19 -14.72
CA ALA A 159 -13.58 18.32 -15.80
C ALA A 159 -12.44 17.36 -15.39
N SER A 160 -11.75 17.65 -14.30
CA SER A 160 -10.72 16.79 -13.70
C SER A 160 -11.29 16.02 -12.52
N SER A 161 -10.80 14.80 -12.32
CA SER A 161 -11.17 13.92 -11.21
C SER A 161 -10.02 13.75 -10.24
N THR A 162 -10.37 13.41 -9.01
CA THR A 162 -9.43 12.88 -7.99
C THR A 162 -9.74 11.41 -7.73
N ARG A 163 -8.81 10.69 -7.13
CA ARG A 163 -8.98 9.30 -6.74
C ARG A 163 -9.01 9.18 -5.21
N HIS A 164 -9.92 8.36 -4.71
CA HIS A 164 -9.94 8.01 -3.29
C HIS A 164 -8.85 6.97 -2.99
N SER A 165 -7.89 7.32 -2.14
CA SER A 165 -6.72 6.46 -1.85
C SER A 165 -6.94 5.48 -0.70
N GLY A 166 -8.14 5.42 -0.12
CA GLY A 166 -8.52 4.54 0.98
C GLY A 166 -9.96 4.05 0.86
N ILE A 167 -10.54 3.63 1.97
CA ILE A 167 -11.97 3.34 2.12
C ILE A 167 -12.55 4.26 3.18
N ASP A 168 -13.77 4.75 2.96
CA ASP A 168 -14.51 5.48 3.99
C ASP A 168 -15.52 4.53 4.65
N ILE A 169 -15.48 4.41 5.98
CA ILE A 169 -16.36 3.55 6.75
C ILE A 169 -17.16 4.42 7.70
N ALA A 170 -18.47 4.53 7.48
CA ALA A 170 -19.37 5.28 8.35
C ALA A 170 -19.62 4.52 9.65
N ALA A 171 -19.39 5.18 10.79
CA ALA A 171 -19.69 4.66 12.11
C ALA A 171 -20.19 5.79 13.01
N ALA A 172 -20.96 5.45 14.04
CA ALA A 172 -21.42 6.44 15.01
C ALA A 172 -20.23 6.99 15.81
N GLN A 173 -20.31 8.27 16.18
CA GLN A 173 -19.32 8.92 17.03
C GLN A 173 -19.08 8.12 18.32
N GLY A 174 -17.81 7.96 18.73
CA GLY A 174 -17.42 7.15 19.88
C GLY A 174 -17.34 5.65 19.61
N THR A 175 -17.56 5.19 18.35
CA THR A 175 -17.33 3.78 17.99
C THR A 175 -15.84 3.45 18.06
N SER A 176 -15.50 2.35 18.75
CA SER A 176 -14.11 1.91 18.87
C SER A 176 -13.54 1.50 17.53
N ILE A 177 -12.33 1.98 17.22
CA ILE A 177 -11.54 1.63 16.03
C ILE A 177 -10.38 0.75 16.49
N ALA A 178 -10.22 -0.42 15.86
CA ALA A 178 -9.12 -1.33 16.12
C ALA A 178 -8.02 -1.16 15.07
N ALA A 179 -6.77 -1.47 15.45
CA ALA A 179 -5.72 -1.65 14.45
C ALA A 179 -6.08 -2.80 13.51
N ALA A 180 -5.92 -2.60 12.20
CA ALA A 180 -6.28 -3.61 11.20
C ALA A 180 -5.41 -4.88 11.29
N ASN A 181 -4.22 -4.78 11.89
CA ASN A 181 -3.32 -5.89 12.24
C ASN A 181 -2.26 -5.41 13.24
N ASN A 182 -1.39 -6.32 13.69
CA ASN A 182 -0.26 -6.00 14.55
C ASN A 182 0.69 -5.01 13.88
N GLY A 183 1.32 -4.13 14.66
CA GLY A 183 2.26 -3.14 14.14
C GLY A 183 2.80 -2.20 15.22
N LYS A 184 3.62 -1.25 14.79
CA LYS A 184 4.17 -0.17 15.62
C LYS A 184 3.53 1.15 15.24
N ILE A 185 3.04 1.90 16.23
CA ILE A 185 2.51 3.24 16.00
C ILE A 185 3.67 4.17 15.62
N LEU A 186 3.58 4.77 14.44
CA LEU A 186 4.51 5.80 13.98
C LEU A 186 4.03 7.21 14.30
N PHE A 187 2.70 7.41 14.31
CA PHE A 187 2.08 8.69 14.53
C PHE A 187 0.72 8.50 15.22
N ALA A 188 0.39 9.36 16.17
CA ALA A 188 -0.92 9.44 16.81
C ALA A 188 -1.12 10.88 17.32
N ASP A 189 -1.72 11.75 16.52
CA ASP A 189 -1.96 13.16 16.85
C ASP A 189 -3.03 13.76 15.92
N PHE A 190 -3.42 15.00 16.21
CA PHE A 190 -4.31 15.80 15.36
C PHE A 190 -3.54 16.45 14.22
N LEU A 191 -4.14 16.43 13.02
CA LEU A 191 -3.69 17.17 11.83
C LEU A 191 -4.83 18.01 11.27
N GLN A 192 -4.53 19.20 10.75
CA GLN A 192 -5.54 20.08 10.18
C GLN A 192 -6.26 19.45 8.97
N LEU A 193 -5.53 18.69 8.14
CA LEU A 193 -6.08 18.07 6.94
C LEU A 193 -6.96 16.84 7.24
N THR A 194 -6.59 16.02 8.21
CA THR A 194 -7.17 14.68 8.43
C THR A 194 -7.74 14.45 9.82
N GLY A 195 -7.79 15.50 10.68
CA GLY A 195 -8.28 15.37 12.04
C GLY A 195 -7.41 14.46 12.90
N ASN A 196 -7.99 13.79 13.89
CA ASN A 196 -7.27 12.80 14.67
C ASN A 196 -6.82 11.67 13.76
N THR A 197 -5.51 11.44 13.76
CA THR A 197 -4.81 10.57 12.82
C THR A 197 -3.92 9.59 13.53
N VAL A 198 -3.98 8.32 13.12
CA VAL A 198 -3.03 7.28 13.54
C VAL A 198 -2.38 6.66 12.32
N VAL A 199 -1.06 6.44 12.39
CA VAL A 199 -0.29 5.69 11.40
C VAL A 199 0.38 4.51 12.08
N ILE A 200 0.18 3.32 11.54
CA ILE A 200 0.75 2.07 12.05
C ILE A 200 1.66 1.46 10.99
N ASP A 201 2.90 1.19 11.35
CA ASP A 201 3.84 0.39 10.56
C ASP A 201 3.64 -1.10 10.87
N HIS A 202 3.28 -1.87 9.85
CA HIS A 202 3.12 -3.32 9.96
C HIS A 202 4.39 -4.08 9.59
N GLY A 203 5.43 -3.37 9.17
CA GLY A 203 6.67 -3.95 8.63
C GLY A 203 6.65 -4.12 7.11
N PHE A 204 7.80 -4.47 6.53
CA PHE A 204 7.99 -4.63 5.08
C PHE A 204 7.52 -3.42 4.26
N GLY A 205 7.58 -2.21 4.85
CA GLY A 205 7.08 -0.98 4.23
C GLY A 205 5.56 -0.84 4.20
N LEU A 206 4.81 -1.82 4.69
CA LEU A 206 3.35 -1.79 4.75
C LEU A 206 2.87 -0.97 5.93
N LYS A 207 1.95 -0.04 5.69
CA LYS A 207 1.37 0.85 6.71
C LYS A 207 -0.14 0.96 6.57
N SER A 208 -0.82 1.16 7.70
CA SER A 208 -2.21 1.60 7.71
C SER A 208 -2.32 3.01 8.27
N PHE A 209 -3.24 3.77 7.69
CA PHE A 209 -3.52 5.15 8.05
C PHE A 209 -4.99 5.24 8.44
N TYR A 210 -5.26 5.87 9.58
CA TYR A 210 -6.60 6.07 10.13
C TYR A 210 -6.81 7.56 10.27
N TYR A 211 -7.87 8.08 9.63
CA TYR A 211 -8.17 9.51 9.56
C TYR A 211 -9.55 9.80 10.10
N HIS A 212 -9.82 11.08 10.37
CA HIS A 212 -11.13 11.60 10.77
C HIS A 212 -11.72 10.88 11.98
N MET A 213 -10.85 10.42 12.89
CA MET A 213 -11.28 9.79 14.14
C MET A 213 -11.75 10.85 15.15
N ASP A 214 -12.62 10.42 16.10
CA ASP A 214 -13.15 11.27 17.18
C ASP A 214 -12.15 11.45 18.33
#